data_ea243300a7d14c4bf43d2bfa772bbad6
#
_entry.id   ea243300a7d14c4bf43d2bfa772bbad6
#
_cell.length_a   1.000
_cell.length_b   1.000
_cell.length_c   1.000
_cell.angle_alpha   90.00
_cell.angle_beta   90.00
_cell.angle_gamma   90.00
#
_symmetry.space_group_name_H-M   'P 1'
#
loop_
_entity.id
_entity.type
_entity.pdbx_description
1 polymer ?
#
loop_
_entity_poly.entity_id
_entity_poly.type
_entity_poly.pdbx_seq_one_letter_code
_entity_poly.pdbx_strand_id
1 'polypeptide(L)'
;MRSNLTKVLAAGLMAAFCGISSSAPAAETVLKAITYAPLSKVEDSMVIFKRWVDKVNTAGKGEIRIELLGGPEVFPVSDQMNALSKGLVDAVMTFSVHTPIVPEIDTSGLSDITPTEERNNGYLALLDKAHEKINAKVIGRTATHSGFYIFSKMPIRKLEDFKNVKIRSHSGYDPLFKKVGAVPIGMAISEIYGALERGVVAAAPYPIFVYDMGVQEVTKFALGDAFWPSHTTFTYVNLKKFNSLTPKQQAILMDAQIENEKDMAKVDADLIATERGKLEKAGMTFTHLSPDEAKKWHDMANESRFDALSSKISAEQMSKIKSLIVR
;
A
#
# COMPACT_ATOMS: atom_id res chain seq x y z
N MET A 1 -56.38 20.51 -82.87
CA MET A 1 -55.25 20.54 -83.82
C MET A 1 -54.01 20.78 -82.99
N ARG A 2 -53.08 19.78 -83.00
CA ARG A 2 -51.60 19.85 -82.91
C ARG A 2 -51.03 20.74 -81.80
N SER A 3 -50.33 20.23 -80.90
CA SER A 3 -49.03 19.47 -80.76
C SER A 3 -48.06 20.39 -80.07
N ASN A 4 -47.35 20.08 -79.15
CA ASN A 4 -46.07 19.39 -79.10
C ASN A 4 -45.48 19.31 -77.70
N LEU A 5 -44.93 18.15 -77.41
CA LEU A 5 -44.03 17.82 -76.28
C LEU A 5 -42.81 18.70 -76.29
N THR A 6 -42.40 19.11 -75.12
CA THR A 6 -40.98 19.31 -74.86
C THR A 6 -40.58 18.66 -73.50
N LYS A 7 -39.89 17.58 -73.63
CA LYS A 7 -39.25 16.88 -72.48
C LYS A 7 -38.06 17.69 -72.02
N VAL A 8 -37.96 18.09 -70.78
CA VAL A 8 -36.73 18.60 -70.14
C VAL A 8 -36.26 17.54 -69.19
N LEU A 9 -35.12 16.93 -69.52
CA LEU A 9 -34.32 16.05 -68.63
C LEU A 9 -33.78 16.90 -67.47
N ALA A 10 -34.22 16.59 -66.24
CA ALA A 10 -33.54 17.04 -65.04
C ALA A 10 -32.51 15.98 -64.64
N ALA A 11 -31.21 16.22 -64.88
CA ALA A 11 -30.13 15.42 -64.38
C ALA A 11 -29.95 15.73 -62.89
N GLY A 12 -30.33 14.76 -62.05
CA GLY A 12 -30.14 14.85 -60.62
C GLY A 12 -28.63 14.66 -60.27
N LEU A 13 -28.00 15.71 -59.77
CA LEU A 13 -26.67 15.65 -59.14
C LEU A 13 -26.86 15.10 -57.69
N MET A 14 -26.57 13.79 -57.53
CA MET A 14 -26.50 13.18 -56.22
C MET A 14 -25.14 13.55 -55.61
N ALA A 15 -25.07 14.62 -54.82
CA ALA A 15 -23.91 14.94 -54.00
C ALA A 15 -23.81 13.91 -52.86
N ALA A 16 -22.86 12.99 -52.96
CA ALA A 16 -22.47 12.09 -51.88
C ALA A 16 -21.87 12.93 -50.74
N PHE A 17 -22.68 13.22 -49.73
CA PHE A 17 -22.18 13.77 -48.47
C PHE A 17 -21.45 12.63 -47.73
N CYS A 18 -20.16 12.48 -47.96
CA CYS A 18 -19.29 11.73 -47.05
C CYS A 18 -19.26 12.47 -45.71
N GLY A 19 -20.13 12.09 -44.82
CA GLY A 19 -20.16 12.55 -43.45
C GLY A 19 -18.83 12.10 -42.77
N ILE A 20 -17.87 13.01 -42.66
CA ILE A 20 -16.74 12.85 -41.77
C ILE A 20 -17.36 12.90 -40.35
N SER A 21 -17.69 11.73 -39.81
CA SER A 21 -17.98 11.61 -38.38
C SER A 21 -16.74 11.98 -37.61
N SER A 22 -16.55 13.26 -37.29
CA SER A 22 -15.58 13.65 -36.28
C SER A 22 -16.11 13.11 -34.96
N SER A 23 -15.60 11.96 -34.54
CA SER A 23 -15.82 11.50 -33.17
C SER A 23 -15.30 12.60 -32.25
N ALA A 24 -16.20 13.25 -31.52
CA ALA A 24 -15.78 14.13 -30.42
C ALA A 24 -14.80 13.33 -29.54
N PRO A 25 -13.67 13.92 -29.12
CA PRO A 25 -12.78 13.22 -28.21
C PRO A 25 -13.59 12.78 -26.98
N ALA A 26 -13.53 11.51 -26.64
CA ALA A 26 -14.18 11.00 -25.45
C ALA A 26 -13.66 11.80 -24.25
N ALA A 27 -14.57 12.23 -23.37
CA ALA A 27 -14.20 12.98 -22.18
C ALA A 27 -13.20 12.16 -21.35
N GLU A 28 -12.14 12.82 -20.87
CA GLU A 28 -11.12 12.20 -20.03
C GLU A 28 -11.75 11.53 -18.80
N THR A 29 -11.46 10.26 -18.56
CA THR A 29 -11.96 9.54 -17.40
C THR A 29 -11.21 9.99 -16.17
N VAL A 30 -11.92 10.43 -15.12
CA VAL A 30 -11.33 10.82 -13.85
C VAL A 30 -11.58 9.74 -12.81
N LEU A 31 -10.50 9.25 -12.17
CA LEU A 31 -10.56 8.36 -11.01
C LEU A 31 -10.30 9.16 -9.73
N LYS A 32 -11.25 9.16 -8.81
CA LYS A 32 -11.13 9.81 -7.51
C LYS A 32 -10.41 8.88 -6.53
N ALA A 33 -9.29 9.35 -5.98
CA ALA A 33 -8.44 8.56 -5.10
C ALA A 33 -8.27 9.19 -3.72
N ILE A 34 -8.16 8.33 -2.71
CA ILE A 34 -7.84 8.69 -1.31
C ILE A 34 -6.68 7.87 -0.78
N THR A 35 -6.09 8.33 0.33
CA THR A 35 -4.94 7.69 0.98
C THR A 35 -5.20 7.47 2.48
N TYR A 36 -4.47 6.51 3.10
CA TYR A 36 -4.59 6.26 4.54
C TYR A 36 -3.96 7.36 5.41
N ALA A 37 -3.09 8.20 4.85
CA ALA A 37 -2.43 9.30 5.53
C ALA A 37 -2.78 10.63 4.84
N PRO A 38 -2.65 11.77 5.53
CA PRO A 38 -2.79 13.09 4.91
C PRO A 38 -1.84 13.26 3.72
N LEU A 39 -2.27 13.97 2.67
CA LEU A 39 -1.46 14.16 1.46
C LEU A 39 -0.12 14.90 1.71
N SER A 40 0.00 15.61 2.83
CA SER A 40 1.25 16.27 3.26
C SER A 40 2.27 15.31 3.86
N LYS A 41 1.85 14.09 4.27
CA LYS A 41 2.76 13.11 4.88
C LYS A 41 3.84 12.68 3.89
N VAL A 42 5.09 12.66 4.37
CA VAL A 42 6.25 12.17 3.61
C VAL A 42 6.74 10.88 4.24
N GLU A 43 6.39 9.77 3.60
CA GLU A 43 6.88 8.42 3.89
C GLU A 43 6.91 7.63 2.58
N ASP A 44 7.54 6.46 2.58
CA ASP A 44 7.78 5.65 1.38
C ASP A 44 6.49 5.37 0.58
N SER A 45 5.47 4.84 1.23
CA SER A 45 4.21 4.49 0.58
C SER A 45 3.51 5.69 -0.05
N MET A 46 3.55 6.86 0.60
CA MET A 46 2.98 8.09 0.05
C MET A 46 3.78 8.60 -1.15
N VAL A 47 5.11 8.55 -1.08
CA VAL A 47 6.00 8.96 -2.18
C VAL A 47 5.80 8.04 -3.38
N ILE A 48 5.80 6.73 -3.17
CA ILE A 48 5.62 5.72 -4.23
C ILE A 48 4.22 5.85 -4.86
N PHE A 49 3.17 6.07 -4.06
CA PHE A 49 1.82 6.26 -4.58
C PHE A 49 1.70 7.54 -5.42
N LYS A 50 2.24 8.67 -4.96
CA LYS A 50 2.23 9.92 -5.74
C LYS A 50 2.98 9.78 -7.06
N ARG A 51 4.11 9.07 -7.08
CA ARG A 51 4.83 8.75 -8.32
C ARG A 51 3.96 7.94 -9.30
N TRP A 52 3.17 6.99 -8.80
CA TRP A 52 2.21 6.25 -9.63
C TRP A 52 1.15 7.20 -10.20
N VAL A 53 0.58 8.08 -9.38
CA VAL A 53 -0.40 9.10 -9.82
C VAL A 53 0.18 9.98 -10.91
N ASP A 54 1.40 10.48 -10.73
CA ASP A 54 2.08 11.35 -11.70
C ASP A 54 2.34 10.62 -13.02
N LYS A 55 2.78 9.36 -12.97
CA LYS A 55 2.98 8.53 -14.17
C LYS A 55 1.66 8.29 -14.91
N VAL A 56 0.58 7.96 -14.20
CA VAL A 56 -0.76 7.78 -14.79
C VAL A 56 -1.22 9.08 -15.42
N ASN A 57 -1.14 10.21 -14.73
CA ASN A 57 -1.61 11.50 -15.23
C ASN A 57 -0.79 12.01 -16.41
N THR A 58 0.49 11.62 -16.47
CA THR A 58 1.36 11.95 -17.62
C THR A 58 1.05 11.10 -18.84
N ALA A 59 1.00 9.77 -18.66
CA ALA A 59 0.75 8.83 -19.75
C ALA A 59 -0.72 8.84 -20.20
N GLY A 60 -1.64 9.15 -19.29
CA GLY A 60 -3.09 9.14 -19.49
C GLY A 60 -3.68 10.45 -20.01
N LYS A 61 -2.88 11.46 -20.31
CA LYS A 61 -3.37 12.80 -20.72
C LYS A 61 -4.42 12.70 -21.84
N GLY A 62 -5.64 13.22 -21.56
CA GLY A 62 -6.79 13.16 -22.46
C GLY A 62 -7.55 11.84 -22.47
N GLU A 63 -7.08 10.81 -21.78
CA GLU A 63 -7.70 9.48 -21.70
C GLU A 63 -8.21 9.17 -20.28
N ILE A 64 -7.29 9.28 -19.31
CA ILE A 64 -7.55 8.96 -17.90
C ILE A 64 -6.63 9.75 -16.97
N ARG A 65 -7.16 10.24 -15.87
CA ARG A 65 -6.35 10.86 -14.81
C ARG A 65 -6.84 10.45 -13.42
N ILE A 66 -5.96 10.57 -12.44
CA ILE A 66 -6.26 10.38 -11.03
C ILE A 66 -6.34 11.75 -10.36
N GLU A 67 -7.40 11.95 -9.61
CA GLU A 67 -7.64 13.11 -8.76
C GLU A 67 -7.53 12.69 -7.29
N LEU A 68 -6.54 13.25 -6.57
CA LEU A 68 -6.37 13.02 -5.15
C LEU A 68 -7.34 13.89 -4.35
N LEU A 69 -8.28 13.26 -3.65
CA LEU A 69 -9.26 13.96 -2.82
C LEU A 69 -8.75 14.29 -1.42
N GLY A 70 -7.84 13.46 -0.88
CA GLY A 70 -7.31 13.62 0.46
C GLY A 70 -6.97 12.28 1.12
N GLY A 71 -6.97 12.29 2.45
CA GLY A 71 -6.64 11.15 3.29
C GLY A 71 -7.77 10.79 4.28
N PRO A 72 -7.42 10.57 5.57
CA PRO A 72 -8.37 10.19 6.62
C PRO A 72 -9.48 11.21 6.87
N GLU A 73 -9.28 12.44 6.46
CA GLU A 73 -10.29 13.52 6.53
C GLU A 73 -11.45 13.32 5.55
N VAL A 74 -11.25 12.56 4.47
CA VAL A 74 -12.31 12.20 3.50
C VAL A 74 -13.08 10.97 3.98
N PHE A 75 -12.35 9.91 4.34
CA PHE A 75 -12.88 8.70 4.95
C PHE A 75 -11.91 8.18 6.01
N PRO A 76 -12.37 7.87 7.25
CA PRO A 76 -11.55 7.20 8.25
C PRO A 76 -10.87 5.96 7.65
N VAL A 77 -9.63 5.69 8.03
CA VAL A 77 -8.82 4.59 7.46
C VAL A 77 -9.55 3.24 7.53
N SER A 78 -10.26 2.96 8.62
CA SER A 78 -11.09 1.75 8.80
C SER A 78 -12.18 1.58 7.74
N ASP A 79 -12.64 2.68 7.15
CA ASP A 79 -13.79 2.70 6.23
C ASP A 79 -13.39 2.81 4.76
N GLN A 80 -12.11 3.10 4.48
CA GLN A 80 -11.63 3.36 3.11
C GLN A 80 -11.88 2.21 2.15
N MET A 81 -11.61 0.95 2.57
CA MET A 81 -11.85 -0.21 1.72
C MET A 81 -13.35 -0.48 1.50
N ASN A 82 -14.21 -0.13 2.46
CA ASN A 82 -15.66 -0.18 2.29
C ASN A 82 -16.14 0.91 1.32
N ALA A 83 -15.59 2.12 1.42
CA ALA A 83 -15.86 3.20 0.46
C ALA A 83 -15.45 2.82 -0.96
N LEU A 84 -14.27 2.21 -1.14
CA LEU A 84 -13.82 1.66 -2.42
C LEU A 84 -14.79 0.58 -2.93
N SER A 85 -15.10 -0.42 -2.10
CA SER A 85 -15.99 -1.53 -2.46
C SER A 85 -17.35 -1.05 -2.98
N LYS A 86 -17.90 0.00 -2.36
CA LYS A 86 -19.17 0.61 -2.73
C LYS A 86 -19.08 1.60 -3.90
N GLY A 87 -17.88 1.92 -4.38
CA GLY A 87 -17.66 2.89 -5.46
C GLY A 87 -17.88 4.35 -5.05
N LEU A 88 -17.77 4.67 -3.75
CA LEU A 88 -17.79 6.07 -3.27
C LEU A 88 -16.51 6.80 -3.61
N VAL A 89 -15.42 6.04 -3.77
CA VAL A 89 -14.14 6.44 -4.37
C VAL A 89 -13.72 5.38 -5.38
N ASP A 90 -12.93 5.78 -6.38
CA ASP A 90 -12.50 4.89 -7.45
C ASP A 90 -11.17 4.18 -7.14
N ALA A 91 -10.31 4.81 -6.34
CA ALA A 91 -9.03 4.25 -5.93
C ALA A 91 -8.71 4.58 -4.48
N VAL A 92 -7.97 3.68 -3.83
CA VAL A 92 -7.48 3.83 -2.44
C VAL A 92 -6.05 3.34 -2.36
N MET A 93 -5.20 4.10 -1.68
CA MET A 93 -3.91 3.59 -1.19
C MET A 93 -4.01 3.44 0.32
N THR A 94 -3.95 2.17 0.79
CA THR A 94 -4.09 1.85 2.22
C THR A 94 -3.35 0.57 2.58
N PHE A 95 -3.20 0.34 3.89
CA PHE A 95 -2.62 -0.90 4.42
C PHE A 95 -3.72 -1.94 4.75
N SER A 96 -3.35 -3.07 5.34
CA SER A 96 -4.19 -4.26 5.52
C SER A 96 -5.34 -4.11 6.54
N VAL A 97 -6.05 -2.95 6.55
CA VAL A 97 -7.21 -2.72 7.45
C VAL A 97 -8.37 -3.69 7.23
N HIS A 98 -8.41 -4.34 6.07
CA HIS A 98 -9.45 -5.30 5.66
C HIS A 98 -9.07 -6.77 5.87
N THR A 99 -7.98 -7.06 6.59
CA THR A 99 -7.55 -8.43 6.98
C THR A 99 -8.66 -9.31 7.55
N PRO A 100 -9.65 -8.82 8.31
CA PRO A 100 -10.76 -9.68 8.74
C PRO A 100 -11.55 -10.29 7.59
N ILE A 101 -11.57 -9.65 6.41
CA ILE A 101 -12.28 -10.12 5.22
C ILE A 101 -11.33 -10.78 4.22
N VAL A 102 -10.13 -10.21 4.02
CA VAL A 102 -9.09 -10.69 3.10
C VAL A 102 -7.80 -10.95 3.89
N PRO A 103 -7.71 -12.05 4.64
CA PRO A 103 -6.54 -12.33 5.48
C PRO A 103 -5.25 -12.51 4.69
N GLU A 104 -5.33 -12.88 3.42
CA GLU A 104 -4.20 -13.05 2.53
C GLU A 104 -3.32 -11.79 2.43
N ILE A 105 -3.92 -10.61 2.57
CA ILE A 105 -3.15 -9.34 2.46
C ILE A 105 -2.08 -9.22 3.54
N ASP A 106 -2.30 -9.75 4.72
CA ASP A 106 -1.35 -9.67 5.83
C ASP A 106 -0.08 -10.49 5.57
N THR A 107 -0.14 -11.50 4.69
CA THR A 107 1.05 -12.27 4.32
C THR A 107 2.07 -11.41 3.56
N SER A 108 1.63 -10.31 2.94
CA SER A 108 2.51 -9.39 2.21
C SER A 108 3.53 -8.68 3.10
N GLY A 109 3.27 -8.53 4.40
CA GLY A 109 4.24 -7.99 5.35
C GLY A 109 5.39 -8.94 5.69
N LEU A 110 5.29 -10.21 5.28
CA LEU A 110 6.31 -11.25 5.45
C LEU A 110 7.10 -11.51 4.15
N SER A 111 6.76 -10.79 3.08
CA SER A 111 7.44 -10.94 1.80
C SER A 111 8.84 -10.34 1.86
N ASP A 112 9.84 -11.14 1.53
CA ASP A 112 11.25 -10.74 1.44
C ASP A 112 11.75 -10.63 -0.02
N ILE A 113 10.81 -10.69 -0.98
CA ILE A 113 11.06 -10.53 -2.41
C ILE A 113 10.56 -9.17 -2.91
N THR A 114 11.04 -8.76 -4.08
CA THR A 114 10.67 -7.47 -4.67
C THR A 114 9.23 -7.48 -5.23
N PRO A 115 8.56 -6.31 -5.37
CA PRO A 115 7.25 -6.21 -6.00
C PRO A 115 7.21 -6.78 -7.44
N THR A 116 8.31 -6.63 -8.18
CA THR A 116 8.45 -7.23 -9.52
C THR A 116 8.45 -8.77 -9.45
N GLU A 117 9.15 -9.36 -8.47
CA GLU A 117 9.13 -10.81 -8.25
C GLU A 117 7.75 -11.29 -7.81
N GLU A 118 7.07 -10.58 -6.90
CA GLU A 118 5.68 -10.87 -6.47
C GLU A 118 4.70 -10.88 -7.65
N ARG A 119 4.88 -9.96 -8.59
CA ARG A 119 4.09 -9.89 -9.82
C ARG A 119 4.36 -11.08 -10.73
N ASN A 120 5.64 -11.42 -10.92
CA ASN A 120 6.07 -12.44 -11.88
C ASN A 120 5.84 -13.88 -11.40
N ASN A 121 5.91 -14.13 -10.08
CA ASN A 121 5.73 -15.46 -9.51
C ASN A 121 4.26 -15.83 -9.23
N GLY A 122 3.33 -14.88 -9.40
CA GLY A 122 1.90 -15.09 -9.22
C GLY A 122 1.37 -14.74 -7.83
N TYR A 123 2.20 -14.27 -6.90
CA TYR A 123 1.72 -13.83 -5.58
C TYR A 123 0.75 -12.64 -5.67
N LEU A 124 1.10 -11.62 -6.46
CA LEU A 124 0.21 -10.48 -6.67
C LEU A 124 -1.13 -10.89 -7.29
N ALA A 125 -1.12 -11.85 -8.22
CA ALA A 125 -2.35 -12.39 -8.82
C ALA A 125 -3.21 -13.15 -7.80
N LEU A 126 -2.58 -13.85 -6.83
CA LEU A 126 -3.28 -14.48 -5.71
C LEU A 126 -3.96 -13.44 -4.83
N LEU A 127 -3.26 -12.36 -4.47
CA LEU A 127 -3.85 -11.26 -3.71
C LEU A 127 -5.00 -10.60 -4.47
N ASP A 128 -4.82 -10.32 -5.76
CA ASP A 128 -5.85 -9.72 -6.61
C ASP A 128 -7.12 -10.57 -6.62
N LYS A 129 -6.98 -11.87 -6.83
CA LYS A 129 -8.10 -12.82 -6.77
C LYS A 129 -8.81 -12.84 -5.43
N ALA A 130 -8.06 -12.79 -4.32
CA ALA A 130 -8.64 -12.74 -2.98
C ALA A 130 -9.44 -11.46 -2.72
N HIS A 131 -9.10 -10.34 -3.39
CA HIS A 131 -9.77 -9.05 -3.23
C HIS A 131 -11.04 -8.89 -4.09
N GLU A 132 -11.31 -9.77 -5.06
CA GLU A 132 -12.54 -9.73 -5.85
C GLU A 132 -13.81 -9.74 -4.97
N LYS A 133 -13.79 -10.48 -3.85
CA LYS A 133 -14.92 -10.58 -2.90
C LYS A 133 -15.30 -9.26 -2.23
N ILE A 134 -14.39 -8.28 -2.23
CA ILE A 134 -14.63 -6.92 -1.76
C ILE A 134 -14.62 -5.89 -2.90
N ASN A 135 -14.83 -6.35 -4.14
CA ASN A 135 -14.91 -5.49 -5.32
C ASN A 135 -13.68 -4.57 -5.49
N ALA A 136 -12.49 -5.07 -5.19
CA ALA A 136 -11.24 -4.36 -5.32
C ALA A 136 -10.29 -5.07 -6.31
N LYS A 137 -9.65 -4.29 -7.17
CA LYS A 137 -8.55 -4.66 -8.05
C LYS A 137 -7.26 -4.24 -7.40
N VAL A 138 -6.32 -5.16 -7.19
CA VAL A 138 -4.98 -4.85 -6.69
C VAL A 138 -4.13 -4.34 -7.85
N ILE A 139 -3.66 -3.10 -7.77
CA ILE A 139 -2.78 -2.49 -8.77
C ILE A 139 -1.32 -2.87 -8.49
N GLY A 140 -0.89 -2.75 -7.24
CA GLY A 140 0.44 -3.13 -6.79
C GLY A 140 0.82 -2.53 -5.44
N ARG A 141 2.02 -2.86 -4.97
CA ARG A 141 2.58 -2.33 -3.72
C ARG A 141 2.95 -0.87 -3.82
N THR A 142 2.91 -0.20 -2.67
CA THR A 142 3.37 1.19 -2.51
C THR A 142 4.52 1.32 -1.50
N ALA A 143 5.04 0.22 -1.00
CA ALA A 143 6.25 0.17 -0.16
C ALA A 143 6.90 -1.21 -0.27
N THR A 144 8.21 -1.29 -0.04
CA THR A 144 8.96 -2.56 -0.04
C THR A 144 9.54 -2.87 1.35
N HIS A 145 10.85 -2.76 1.50
CA HIS A 145 11.61 -3.24 2.65
C HIS A 145 11.87 -2.14 3.70
N SER A 146 10.92 -1.24 3.94
CA SER A 146 11.09 -0.19 4.95
C SER A 146 11.03 -0.70 6.40
N GLY A 147 10.58 -1.92 6.60
CA GLY A 147 10.66 -2.63 7.87
C GLY A 147 9.84 -2.01 9.02
N PHE A 148 9.62 -2.83 10.06
CA PHE A 148 9.06 -2.36 11.33
C PHE A 148 10.11 -2.46 12.43
N TYR A 149 10.38 -1.34 13.10
CA TYR A 149 11.39 -1.16 14.13
C TYR A 149 10.76 -0.98 15.51
N ILE A 150 11.53 -1.15 16.57
CA ILE A 150 11.09 -0.87 17.94
C ILE A 150 11.75 0.41 18.43
N PHE A 151 10.98 1.47 18.59
CA PHE A 151 11.40 2.72 19.23
C PHE A 151 11.20 2.62 20.73
N SER A 152 12.20 2.95 21.54
CA SER A 152 12.15 2.69 22.98
C SER A 152 12.85 3.76 23.81
N LYS A 153 12.46 3.84 25.10
CA LYS A 153 13.10 4.70 26.10
C LYS A 153 14.41 4.13 26.64
N MET A 154 14.63 2.83 26.47
CA MET A 154 15.79 2.08 26.94
C MET A 154 16.44 1.31 25.79
N PRO A 155 17.75 1.06 25.85
CA PRO A 155 18.42 0.28 24.81
C PRO A 155 17.94 -1.17 24.84
N ILE A 156 17.63 -1.72 23.67
CA ILE A 156 17.37 -3.15 23.45
C ILE A 156 18.54 -3.69 22.64
N ARG A 157 19.36 -4.57 23.22
CA ARG A 157 20.56 -5.16 22.60
C ARG A 157 20.54 -6.68 22.57
N LYS A 158 19.58 -7.30 23.29
CA LYS A 158 19.32 -8.73 23.33
C LYS A 158 17.83 -8.96 23.53
N LEU A 159 17.33 -10.13 23.14
CA LEU A 159 15.91 -10.46 23.25
C LEU A 159 15.40 -10.44 24.69
N GLU A 160 16.29 -10.75 25.66
CA GLU A 160 15.95 -10.68 27.09
C GLU A 160 15.62 -9.27 27.58
N ASP A 161 16.12 -8.22 26.91
CA ASP A 161 15.85 -6.82 27.25
C ASP A 161 14.36 -6.44 27.04
N PHE A 162 13.58 -7.25 26.33
CA PHE A 162 12.13 -7.09 26.19
C PHE A 162 11.35 -7.53 27.45
N LYS A 163 11.95 -8.31 28.35
CA LYS A 163 11.24 -8.88 29.50
C LYS A 163 10.60 -7.79 30.37
N ASN A 164 9.29 -7.91 30.60
CA ASN A 164 8.46 -6.96 31.36
C ASN A 164 8.37 -5.53 30.74
N VAL A 165 8.89 -5.29 29.54
CA VAL A 165 8.74 -4.01 28.86
C VAL A 165 7.27 -3.85 28.43
N LYS A 166 6.63 -2.78 28.90
CA LYS A 166 5.32 -2.37 28.39
C LYS A 166 5.54 -1.79 26.99
N ILE A 167 5.00 -2.47 25.99
CA ILE A 167 5.17 -2.10 24.60
C ILE A 167 3.82 -1.85 23.93
N ARG A 168 3.72 -0.76 23.17
CA ARG A 168 2.54 -0.53 22.34
C ARG A 168 2.32 -1.71 21.41
N SER A 169 1.06 -2.16 21.28
CA SER A 169 0.74 -3.30 20.46
C SER A 169 -0.62 -3.16 19.79
N HIS A 170 -0.93 -4.12 18.97
CA HIS A 170 -2.27 -4.50 18.50
C HIS A 170 -2.28 -6.02 18.30
N SER A 171 -3.45 -6.60 18.05
CA SER A 171 -3.63 -8.06 17.99
C SER A 171 -2.64 -8.80 17.06
N GLY A 172 -2.14 -8.14 16.01
CA GLY A 172 -1.16 -8.73 15.08
C GLY A 172 0.27 -8.82 15.64
N TYR A 173 0.63 -7.99 16.66
CA TYR A 173 1.96 -8.01 17.28
C TYR A 173 1.99 -8.77 18.61
N ASP A 174 0.84 -8.90 19.29
CA ASP A 174 0.74 -9.49 20.61
C ASP A 174 1.45 -10.85 20.75
N PRO A 175 1.32 -11.80 19.83
CA PRO A 175 1.99 -13.09 19.93
C PRO A 175 3.50 -12.98 19.98
N LEU A 176 4.09 -12.13 19.13
CA LEU A 176 5.53 -11.90 19.09
C LEU A 176 6.03 -11.29 20.40
N PHE A 177 5.38 -10.21 20.87
CA PHE A 177 5.83 -9.51 22.08
C PHE A 177 5.71 -10.37 23.33
N LYS A 178 4.67 -11.22 23.41
CA LYS A 178 4.54 -12.20 24.49
C LYS A 178 5.64 -13.27 24.45
N LYS A 179 6.04 -13.74 23.25
CA LYS A 179 7.14 -14.71 23.09
C LYS A 179 8.45 -14.20 23.66
N VAL A 180 8.76 -12.90 23.54
CA VAL A 180 9.98 -12.27 24.12
C VAL A 180 9.77 -11.76 25.55
N GLY A 181 8.63 -12.04 26.18
CA GLY A 181 8.35 -11.68 27.58
C GLY A 181 7.98 -10.21 27.79
N ALA A 182 7.70 -9.45 26.74
CA ALA A 182 7.17 -8.09 26.83
C ALA A 182 5.69 -8.10 27.25
N VAL A 183 5.19 -6.95 27.70
CA VAL A 183 3.79 -6.72 28.09
C VAL A 183 3.13 -5.86 27.00
N PRO A 184 2.39 -6.48 26.06
CA PRO A 184 1.73 -5.74 25.01
C PRO A 184 0.55 -4.92 25.54
N ILE A 185 0.45 -3.66 25.14
CA ILE A 185 -0.63 -2.73 25.49
C ILE A 185 -1.28 -2.26 24.18
N GLY A 186 -2.52 -2.69 23.93
CA GLY A 186 -3.29 -2.33 22.75
C GLY A 186 -3.70 -0.85 22.77
N MET A 187 -3.35 -0.11 21.70
CA MET A 187 -3.77 1.28 21.51
C MET A 187 -3.66 1.73 20.06
N ALA A 188 -4.41 2.79 19.70
CA ALA A 188 -4.36 3.37 18.37
C ALA A 188 -3.00 4.06 18.08
N ILE A 189 -2.68 4.24 16.80
CA ILE A 189 -1.43 4.89 16.36
C ILE A 189 -1.37 6.33 16.89
N SER A 190 -2.48 7.06 16.88
CA SER A 190 -2.57 8.45 17.36
C SER A 190 -2.26 8.62 18.85
N GLU A 191 -2.29 7.53 19.63
CA GLU A 191 -2.04 7.56 21.08
C GLU A 191 -0.57 7.29 21.44
N ILE A 192 0.26 6.85 20.45
CA ILE A 192 1.64 6.39 20.69
C ILE A 192 2.49 7.45 21.35
N TYR A 193 2.52 8.69 20.81
CA TYR A 193 3.33 9.78 21.35
C TYR A 193 3.00 10.02 22.82
N GLY A 194 1.72 10.30 23.14
CA GLY A 194 1.30 10.58 24.51
C GLY A 194 1.47 9.39 25.48
N ALA A 195 1.33 8.15 24.98
CA ALA A 195 1.56 6.97 25.80
C ALA A 195 3.05 6.78 26.14
N LEU A 196 3.94 7.04 25.17
CA LEU A 196 5.38 7.06 25.40
C LEU A 196 5.75 8.22 26.34
N GLU A 197 5.27 9.44 26.08
CA GLU A 197 5.55 10.61 26.90
C GLU A 197 5.23 10.36 28.38
N ARG A 198 4.02 9.90 28.69
CA ARG A 198 3.54 9.63 30.07
C ARG A 198 4.08 8.31 30.66
N GLY A 199 4.83 7.50 29.91
CA GLY A 199 5.37 6.23 30.39
C GLY A 199 4.33 5.12 30.54
N VAL A 200 3.16 5.22 29.90
CA VAL A 200 2.18 4.14 29.81
C VAL A 200 2.80 2.93 29.11
N VAL A 201 3.58 3.20 28.05
CA VAL A 201 4.47 2.24 27.41
C VAL A 201 5.91 2.77 27.38
N ALA A 202 6.88 1.89 27.35
CA ALA A 202 8.30 2.20 27.23
C ALA A 202 8.85 2.00 25.83
N ALA A 203 8.10 1.33 24.95
CA ALA A 203 8.46 1.05 23.57
C ALA A 203 7.22 1.02 22.66
N ALA A 204 7.44 1.26 21.37
CA ALA A 204 6.41 1.16 20.34
C ALA A 204 7.02 0.68 19.00
N PRO A 205 6.38 -0.27 18.30
CA PRO A 205 6.70 -0.65 16.95
C PRO A 205 6.16 0.37 15.95
N TYR A 206 6.98 0.76 15.00
CA TYR A 206 6.58 1.59 13.87
C TYR A 206 7.58 1.44 12.71
N PRO A 207 7.19 1.78 11.46
CA PRO A 207 8.15 2.05 10.40
C PRO A 207 9.11 3.17 10.80
N ILE A 208 10.23 3.30 10.08
CA ILE A 208 11.24 4.31 10.43
C ILE A 208 10.72 5.77 10.36
N PHE A 209 9.65 6.01 9.62
CA PHE A 209 9.06 7.34 9.33
C PHE A 209 8.31 7.95 10.53
N VAL A 210 9.00 8.13 11.64
CA VAL A 210 8.42 8.61 12.92
C VAL A 210 8.86 10.02 13.29
N TYR A 211 9.76 10.65 12.53
CA TYR A 211 10.30 11.96 12.88
C TYR A 211 9.19 13.01 12.99
N ASP A 212 8.32 13.08 11.98
CA ASP A 212 7.19 14.03 11.97
C ASP A 212 6.10 13.72 13.02
N MET A 213 6.17 12.55 13.65
CA MET A 213 5.30 12.16 14.77
C MET A 213 5.88 12.54 16.13
N GLY A 214 7.09 13.11 16.17
CA GLY A 214 7.77 13.51 17.40
C GLY A 214 8.29 12.37 18.26
N VAL A 215 8.30 11.12 17.77
CA VAL A 215 8.68 9.93 18.57
C VAL A 215 10.12 10.04 19.12
N GLN A 216 11.03 10.71 18.40
CA GLN A 216 12.40 10.99 18.84
C GLN A 216 12.48 11.92 20.07
N GLU A 217 11.44 12.68 20.37
CA GLU A 217 11.38 13.55 21.54
C GLU A 217 11.12 12.73 22.80
N VAL A 218 10.38 11.63 22.70
CA VAL A 218 9.90 10.79 23.80
C VAL A 218 10.58 9.43 23.89
N THR A 219 11.45 9.10 22.92
CA THR A 219 12.31 7.90 22.92
C THR A 219 13.76 8.28 22.63
N LYS A 220 14.72 7.41 22.99
CA LYS A 220 16.15 7.66 22.77
C LYS A 220 16.82 6.57 21.97
N PHE A 221 16.16 5.42 21.81
CA PHE A 221 16.72 4.25 21.16
C PHE A 221 15.76 3.70 20.11
N ALA A 222 16.33 3.11 19.07
CA ALA A 222 15.62 2.29 18.11
C ALA A 222 16.36 0.96 17.94
N LEU A 223 15.68 -0.17 18.04
CA LEU A 223 16.23 -1.45 17.62
C LEU A 223 16.26 -1.45 16.10
N GLY A 224 17.48 -1.46 15.53
CA GLY A 224 17.71 -1.39 14.08
C GLY A 224 17.41 -2.68 13.32
N ASP A 225 17.15 -3.77 14.05
CA ASP A 225 16.77 -5.06 13.47
C ASP A 225 15.27 -5.12 13.35
N ALA A 226 14.76 -4.88 12.13
CA ALA A 226 13.33 -4.91 11.85
C ALA A 226 12.76 -6.32 12.09
N PHE A 227 11.60 -6.41 12.75
CA PHE A 227 10.95 -7.70 12.98
C PHE A 227 10.10 -8.17 11.80
N TRP A 228 9.56 -7.26 11.03
CA TRP A 228 8.95 -7.55 9.74
C TRP A 228 9.65 -6.76 8.64
N PRO A 229 9.91 -7.41 7.50
CA PRO A 229 10.72 -6.80 6.45
C PRO A 229 9.96 -5.76 5.64
N SER A 230 8.63 -5.85 5.57
CA SER A 230 7.85 -5.08 4.60
C SER A 230 6.53 -4.56 5.17
N HIS A 231 6.01 -3.52 4.52
CA HIS A 231 4.67 -3.00 4.77
C HIS A 231 3.60 -3.77 4.00
N THR A 232 2.34 -3.62 4.43
CA THR A 232 1.17 -4.19 3.77
C THR A 232 0.39 -3.14 2.97
N THR A 233 1.08 -2.10 2.46
CA THR A 233 0.45 -1.00 1.74
C THR A 233 0.38 -1.27 0.24
N PHE A 234 -0.81 -1.08 -0.32
CA PHE A 234 -1.09 -1.29 -1.73
C PHE A 234 -1.99 -0.19 -2.29
N THR A 235 -1.93 -0.03 -3.61
CA THR A 235 -2.91 0.71 -4.38
C THR A 235 -4.00 -0.25 -4.86
N TYR A 236 -5.25 0.14 -4.61
CA TYR A 236 -6.45 -0.57 -5.05
C TYR A 236 -7.30 0.33 -5.93
N VAL A 237 -7.98 -0.26 -6.92
CA VAL A 237 -9.02 0.39 -7.72
C VAL A 237 -10.31 -0.41 -7.57
N ASN A 238 -11.46 0.26 -7.51
CA ASN A 238 -12.75 -0.43 -7.52
C ASN A 238 -12.83 -1.36 -8.75
N LEU A 239 -13.10 -2.65 -8.53
CA LEU A 239 -13.03 -3.67 -9.59
C LEU A 239 -14.04 -3.41 -10.72
N LYS A 240 -15.27 -3.01 -10.37
CA LYS A 240 -16.30 -2.67 -11.39
C LYS A 240 -15.87 -1.46 -12.19
N LYS A 241 -15.31 -0.44 -11.54
CA LYS A 241 -14.76 0.73 -12.21
C LYS A 241 -13.61 0.34 -13.14
N PHE A 242 -12.64 -0.44 -12.65
CA PHE A 242 -11.52 -0.93 -13.46
C PHE A 242 -12.00 -1.70 -14.70
N ASN A 243 -12.97 -2.59 -14.54
CA ASN A 243 -13.54 -3.38 -15.64
C ASN A 243 -14.36 -2.54 -16.64
N SER A 244 -14.81 -1.36 -16.24
CA SER A 244 -15.51 -0.41 -17.14
C SER A 244 -14.56 0.46 -17.97
N LEU A 245 -13.26 0.48 -17.63
CA LEU A 245 -12.24 1.20 -18.37
C LEU A 245 -11.94 0.51 -19.69
N THR A 246 -11.53 1.29 -20.69
CA THR A 246 -11.02 0.73 -21.94
C THR A 246 -9.73 -0.04 -21.71
N PRO A 247 -9.37 -1.02 -22.56
CA PRO A 247 -8.09 -1.72 -22.44
C PRO A 247 -6.87 -0.77 -22.37
N LYS A 248 -6.91 0.35 -23.11
CA LYS A 248 -5.88 1.37 -23.07
C LYS A 248 -5.76 2.04 -21.69
N GLN A 249 -6.89 2.41 -21.09
CA GLN A 249 -6.93 3.02 -19.76
C GLN A 249 -6.47 2.04 -18.68
N GLN A 250 -6.89 0.77 -18.76
CA GLN A 250 -6.40 -0.28 -17.85
C GLN A 250 -4.89 -0.46 -17.97
N ALA A 251 -4.37 -0.50 -19.20
CA ALA A 251 -2.93 -0.60 -19.44
C ALA A 251 -2.16 0.58 -18.84
N ILE A 252 -2.63 1.82 -19.01
CA ILE A 252 -2.00 3.01 -18.41
C ILE A 252 -1.85 2.86 -16.89
N LEU A 253 -2.89 2.40 -16.19
CA LEU A 253 -2.82 2.20 -14.73
C LEU A 253 -1.81 1.12 -14.34
N MET A 254 -1.82 -0.01 -15.05
CA MET A 254 -0.95 -1.15 -14.76
C MET A 254 0.50 -0.88 -15.13
N ASP A 255 0.75 -0.32 -16.32
CA ASP A 255 2.11 -0.02 -16.82
C ASP A 255 2.80 1.04 -15.95
N ALA A 256 2.05 2.07 -15.51
CA ALA A 256 2.55 3.06 -14.58
C ALA A 256 3.00 2.42 -13.24
N GLN A 257 2.31 1.40 -12.77
CA GLN A 257 2.69 0.68 -11.55
C GLN A 257 3.90 -0.23 -11.79
N ILE A 258 3.91 -0.98 -12.89
CA ILE A 258 5.05 -1.84 -13.26
C ILE A 258 6.33 -1.00 -13.41
N GLU A 259 6.21 0.17 -14.03
CA GLU A 259 7.34 1.09 -14.15
C GLU A 259 7.78 1.65 -12.79
N ASN A 260 6.81 1.90 -11.89
CA ASN A 260 7.09 2.37 -10.54
C ASN A 260 7.80 1.33 -9.68
N GLU A 261 7.51 0.04 -9.89
CA GLU A 261 8.10 -1.09 -9.16
C GLU A 261 9.59 -1.31 -9.48
N LYS A 262 10.07 -0.89 -10.67
CA LYS A 262 11.45 -1.14 -11.12
C LYS A 262 12.52 -0.51 -10.23
N ASP A 263 12.27 0.67 -9.70
CA ASP A 263 13.21 1.41 -8.85
C ASP A 263 12.69 1.64 -7.42
N MET A 264 11.56 1.02 -7.06
CA MET A 264 10.92 1.19 -5.76
C MET A 264 11.86 0.89 -4.60
N ALA A 265 12.62 -0.20 -4.66
CA ALA A 265 13.56 -0.57 -3.61
C ALA A 265 14.66 0.50 -3.39
N LYS A 266 15.12 1.14 -4.48
CA LYS A 266 16.08 2.24 -4.37
C LYS A 266 15.44 3.47 -3.73
N VAL A 267 14.23 3.83 -4.14
CA VAL A 267 13.50 4.97 -3.56
C VAL A 267 13.26 4.76 -2.07
N ASP A 268 12.81 3.57 -1.67
CA ASP A 268 12.62 3.22 -0.26
C ASP A 268 13.93 3.32 0.52
N ALA A 269 15.03 2.78 -0.01
CA ALA A 269 16.35 2.85 0.64
C ALA A 269 16.82 4.30 0.85
N ASP A 270 16.66 5.18 -0.15
CA ASP A 270 17.02 6.59 -0.06
C ASP A 270 16.16 7.33 0.98
N LEU A 271 14.85 7.04 1.06
CA LEU A 271 13.93 7.60 2.05
C LEU A 271 14.25 7.11 3.46
N ILE A 272 14.50 5.82 3.64
CA ILE A 272 14.89 5.20 4.91
C ILE A 272 16.19 5.82 5.43
N ALA A 273 17.21 5.95 4.57
CA ALA A 273 18.48 6.57 4.93
C ALA A 273 18.31 8.04 5.36
N THR A 274 17.45 8.77 4.64
CA THR A 274 17.13 10.17 4.95
C THR A 274 16.46 10.28 6.32
N GLU A 275 15.45 9.45 6.59
CA GLU A 275 14.71 9.49 7.85
C GLU A 275 15.58 9.05 9.02
N ARG A 276 16.37 7.97 8.84
CA ARG A 276 17.36 7.54 9.83
C ARG A 276 18.32 8.67 10.18
N GLY A 277 18.85 9.39 9.19
CA GLY A 277 19.74 10.52 9.40
C GLY A 277 19.10 11.67 10.19
N LYS A 278 17.79 11.94 10.01
CA LYS A 278 17.06 12.92 10.85
C LYS A 278 16.97 12.45 12.30
N LEU A 279 16.62 11.18 12.52
CA LEU A 279 16.49 10.58 13.86
C LEU A 279 17.83 10.59 14.61
N GLU A 280 18.93 10.20 13.95
CA GLU A 280 20.29 10.22 14.52
C GLU A 280 20.74 11.65 14.87
N LYS A 281 20.48 12.65 14.02
CA LYS A 281 20.75 14.07 14.30
C LYS A 281 19.93 14.60 15.47
N ALA A 282 18.72 14.05 15.70
CA ALA A 282 17.89 14.35 16.87
C ALA A 282 18.33 13.60 18.14
N GLY A 283 19.43 12.85 18.09
CA GLY A 283 20.02 12.15 19.23
C GLY A 283 19.52 10.74 19.46
N MET A 284 18.81 10.13 18.49
CA MET A 284 18.41 8.73 18.58
C MET A 284 19.59 7.79 18.34
N THR A 285 19.73 6.78 19.18
CA THR A 285 20.75 5.73 19.05
C THR A 285 20.11 4.45 18.52
N PHE A 286 20.62 3.96 17.38
CA PHE A 286 20.22 2.65 16.86
C PHE A 286 21.05 1.56 17.56
N THR A 287 20.34 0.61 18.17
CA THR A 287 20.93 -0.59 18.78
C THR A 287 20.72 -1.79 17.87
N HIS A 288 21.55 -2.82 18.00
CA HIS A 288 21.44 -4.04 17.22
C HIS A 288 21.55 -5.26 18.13
N LEU A 289 20.85 -6.32 17.75
CA LEU A 289 20.98 -7.66 18.31
C LEU A 289 22.28 -8.32 17.80
N SER A 290 22.74 -9.37 18.46
CA SER A 290 23.74 -10.25 17.85
C SER A 290 23.15 -10.93 16.62
N PRO A 291 23.96 -11.39 15.65
CA PRO A 291 23.44 -12.05 14.44
C PRO A 291 22.49 -13.22 14.75
N ASP A 292 22.82 -14.04 15.76
CA ASP A 292 21.97 -15.18 16.15
C ASP A 292 20.63 -14.73 16.77
N GLU A 293 20.64 -13.67 17.57
CA GLU A 293 19.42 -13.12 18.15
C GLU A 293 18.58 -12.37 17.12
N ALA A 294 19.20 -11.64 16.18
CA ALA A 294 18.52 -11.00 15.07
C ALA A 294 17.79 -12.04 14.20
N LYS A 295 18.45 -13.17 13.91
CA LYS A 295 17.79 -14.29 13.21
C LYS A 295 16.61 -14.84 14.01
N LYS A 296 16.79 -15.11 15.32
CA LYS A 296 15.69 -15.60 16.18
C LYS A 296 14.53 -14.61 16.23
N TRP A 297 14.83 -13.32 16.32
CA TRP A 297 13.85 -12.24 16.33
C TRP A 297 12.98 -12.25 15.07
N HIS A 298 13.62 -12.34 13.92
CA HIS A 298 12.95 -12.41 12.62
C HIS A 298 12.13 -13.69 12.47
N ASP A 299 12.69 -14.85 12.81
CA ASP A 299 12.00 -16.13 12.74
C ASP A 299 10.75 -16.15 13.64
N MET A 300 10.86 -15.68 14.90
CA MET A 300 9.72 -15.59 15.82
C MET A 300 8.63 -14.63 15.32
N ALA A 301 9.02 -13.53 14.67
CA ALA A 301 8.08 -12.58 14.10
C ALA A 301 7.29 -13.20 12.94
N ASN A 302 8.00 -13.88 12.05
CA ASN A 302 7.39 -14.57 10.90
C ASN A 302 6.45 -15.70 11.36
N GLU A 303 6.91 -16.59 12.26
CA GLU A 303 6.08 -17.65 12.83
C GLU A 303 4.82 -17.08 13.49
N SER A 304 4.97 -16.06 14.34
CA SER A 304 3.85 -15.46 15.05
C SER A 304 2.77 -14.91 14.10
N ARG A 305 3.19 -14.36 12.96
CA ARG A 305 2.27 -13.83 11.96
C ARG A 305 1.60 -14.96 11.16
N PHE A 306 2.37 -15.97 10.74
CA PHE A 306 1.80 -17.12 10.05
C PHE A 306 0.83 -17.89 10.95
N ASP A 307 1.16 -18.08 12.24
CA ASP A 307 0.27 -18.73 13.21
C ASP A 307 -1.04 -17.95 13.39
N ALA A 308 -0.96 -16.62 13.49
CA ALA A 308 -2.15 -15.76 13.58
C ALA A 308 -3.06 -15.85 12.34
N LEU A 309 -2.52 -16.18 11.18
CA LEU A 309 -3.25 -16.32 9.92
C LEU A 309 -3.75 -17.75 9.68
N SER A 310 -3.18 -18.76 10.36
CA SER A 310 -3.49 -20.19 10.15
C SER A 310 -4.95 -20.55 10.41
N SER A 311 -5.66 -19.78 11.24
CA SER A 311 -7.10 -19.95 11.48
C SER A 311 -7.99 -19.34 10.40
N LYS A 312 -7.41 -18.53 9.50
CA LYS A 312 -8.13 -17.73 8.48
C LYS A 312 -7.80 -18.15 7.05
N ILE A 313 -6.64 -18.76 6.85
CA ILE A 313 -6.12 -19.21 5.55
C ILE A 313 -5.87 -20.72 5.65
N SER A 314 -6.33 -21.49 4.66
CA SER A 314 -6.12 -22.95 4.67
C SER A 314 -4.62 -23.29 4.67
N ALA A 315 -4.25 -24.45 5.24
CA ALA A 315 -2.86 -24.91 5.30
C ALA A 315 -2.24 -25.04 3.89
N GLU A 316 -3.00 -25.50 2.90
CA GLU A 316 -2.58 -25.60 1.51
C GLU A 316 -2.28 -24.23 0.91
N GLN A 317 -3.21 -23.27 1.07
CA GLN A 317 -3.04 -21.90 0.58
C GLN A 317 -1.88 -21.20 1.28
N MET A 318 -1.73 -21.42 2.60
CA MET A 318 -0.61 -20.87 3.38
C MET A 318 0.74 -21.43 2.91
N SER A 319 0.84 -22.74 2.65
CA SER A 319 2.04 -23.37 2.11
C SER A 319 2.41 -22.78 0.74
N LYS A 320 1.41 -22.62 -0.14
CA LYS A 320 1.61 -21.98 -1.44
C LYS A 320 2.10 -20.53 -1.28
N ILE A 321 1.48 -19.74 -0.40
CA ILE A 321 1.89 -18.36 -0.16
C ILE A 321 3.35 -18.31 0.32
N LYS A 322 3.71 -19.10 1.34
CA LYS A 322 5.09 -19.18 1.86
C LYS A 322 6.11 -19.44 0.75
N SER A 323 5.83 -20.40 -0.13
CA SER A 323 6.74 -20.74 -1.24
C SER A 323 6.90 -19.63 -2.29
N LEU A 324 5.98 -18.65 -2.31
CA LEU A 324 6.03 -17.53 -3.24
C LEU A 324 6.77 -16.32 -2.67
N ILE A 325 6.76 -16.10 -1.35
CA ILE A 325 7.19 -14.83 -0.74
C ILE A 325 8.37 -14.94 0.23
N VAL A 326 8.79 -16.15 0.62
CA VAL A 326 9.92 -16.38 1.55
C VAL A 326 11.05 -17.06 0.78
N ARG A 327 12.28 -16.49 0.86
CA ARG A 327 13.52 -17.04 0.27
C ARG A 327 14.19 -18.04 1.18
#